data_9f7fa66aba3586fa8f870562cc8846bc
#
_entry.id   9f7fa66aba3586fa8f870562cc8846bc
#
_cell.length_a   1.000
_cell.length_b   1.000
_cell.length_c   1.000
_cell.angle_alpha   90.00
_cell.angle_beta   90.00
_cell.angle_gamma   90.00
#
_symmetry.space_group_name_H-M   'P 1'
#
loop_
_entity.id
_entity.type
_entity.pdbx_description
1 polymer ?
#
loop_
_entity_poly.entity_id
_entity_poly.type
_entity_poly.pdbx_seq_one_letter_code
_entity_poly.pdbx_strand_id
1 'polypeptide(L)'
;MVNDLDRGRFPKAWFGEWAPDPPVFDWATELLNVAIRDQPDAAWDLILILVERAPHDDALGWVGAGPLEDLLCEHGPIFIERAEVIANGDERFRKCLSRVWGSNRMEPGVYERMCQAAPGPRGERP
;
A
#
# COMPACT_ATOMS: atom_id res chain seq x y z
N MET A 1 -2.86 13.40 -13.83
CA MET A 1 -1.88 13.68 -12.76
C MET A 1 -2.56 14.08 -11.46
N VAL A 2 -2.04 13.63 -10.34
CA VAL A 2 -2.57 13.97 -9.03
C VAL A 2 -2.19 15.40 -8.67
N ASN A 3 -3.17 16.21 -8.27
CA ASN A 3 -2.94 17.58 -7.86
C ASN A 3 -3.17 17.75 -6.35
N ASP A 4 -2.90 18.95 -5.80
CA ASP A 4 -3.02 19.18 -4.36
C ASP A 4 -4.45 19.00 -3.85
N LEU A 5 -5.44 19.36 -4.66
CA LEU A 5 -6.83 19.18 -4.27
C LEU A 5 -7.18 17.70 -4.13
N ASP A 6 -6.73 16.89 -5.09
CA ASP A 6 -6.95 15.44 -5.04
C ASP A 6 -6.24 14.84 -3.84
N ARG A 7 -5.00 15.27 -3.56
CA ARG A 7 -4.26 14.79 -2.39
C ARG A 7 -5.00 15.12 -1.09
N GLY A 8 -5.63 16.28 -1.01
CA GLY A 8 -6.38 16.71 0.18
C GLY A 8 -7.64 15.89 0.43
N ARG A 9 -8.36 15.53 -0.64
CA ARG A 9 -9.60 14.79 -0.54
C ARG A 9 -9.42 13.27 -0.64
N PHE A 10 -8.32 12.86 -1.21
CA PHE A 10 -8.09 11.47 -1.57
C PHE A 10 -8.16 10.49 -0.39
N PRO A 11 -7.49 10.73 0.75
CA PRO A 11 -7.48 9.73 1.82
C PRO A 11 -8.89 9.40 2.33
N LYS A 12 -9.69 10.41 2.59
CA LYS A 12 -11.04 10.21 3.10
C LYS A 12 -11.90 9.45 2.09
N ALA A 13 -11.77 9.83 0.82
CA ALA A 13 -12.54 9.17 -0.24
C ALA A 13 -12.12 7.71 -0.38
N TRP A 14 -10.82 7.44 -0.38
CA TRP A 14 -10.31 6.08 -0.53
C TRP A 14 -10.82 5.18 0.60
N PHE A 15 -10.66 5.62 1.86
CA PHE A 15 -11.15 4.83 2.99
C PHE A 15 -12.66 4.69 2.97
N GLY A 16 -13.39 5.69 2.51
CA GLY A 16 -14.83 5.60 2.36
C GLY A 16 -15.27 4.57 1.33
N GLU A 17 -14.47 4.37 0.29
CA GLU A 17 -14.76 3.36 -0.73
C GLU A 17 -14.47 1.94 -0.22
N TRP A 18 -13.44 1.79 0.61
CA TRP A 18 -13.01 0.48 1.09
C TRP A 18 -13.74 0.02 2.37
N ALA A 19 -14.31 0.94 3.13
CA ALA A 19 -14.96 0.62 4.40
C ALA A 19 -16.20 -0.28 4.29
N PRO A 20 -17.08 -0.13 3.29
CA PRO A 20 -18.23 -1.03 3.17
C PRO A 20 -17.79 -2.47 2.90
N ASP A 21 -18.62 -3.42 3.29
CA ASP A 21 -18.36 -4.84 3.02
C ASP A 21 -19.54 -5.40 2.22
N PRO A 22 -19.36 -5.64 0.90
CA PRO A 22 -18.12 -5.47 0.13
C PRO A 22 -17.82 -3.99 -0.17
N PRO A 23 -16.56 -3.67 -0.49
CA PRO A 23 -16.19 -2.29 -0.84
C PRO A 23 -16.96 -1.77 -2.06
N VAL A 24 -17.13 -0.44 -2.11
CA VAL A 24 -17.77 0.22 -3.25
C VAL A 24 -16.72 1.15 -3.87
N PHE A 25 -16.00 0.64 -4.85
CA PHE A 25 -14.90 1.37 -5.48
C PHE A 25 -15.41 2.49 -6.37
N ASP A 26 -14.73 3.62 -6.31
CA ASP A 26 -15.10 4.81 -7.08
C ASP A 26 -13.81 5.54 -7.47
N TRP A 27 -13.86 6.85 -7.63
CA TRP A 27 -12.77 7.64 -8.20
C TRP A 27 -11.43 7.49 -7.45
N ALA A 28 -11.45 7.37 -6.13
CA ALA A 28 -10.21 7.33 -5.37
C ALA A 28 -9.44 6.02 -5.60
N THR A 29 -10.15 4.89 -5.61
CA THR A 29 -9.53 3.60 -5.92
C THR A 29 -9.01 3.61 -7.37
N GLU A 30 -9.79 4.12 -8.31
CA GLU A 30 -9.38 4.19 -9.71
C GLU A 30 -8.16 5.07 -9.88
N LEU A 31 -8.13 6.24 -9.23
CA LEU A 31 -7.00 7.15 -9.30
C LEU A 31 -5.70 6.43 -8.89
N LEU A 32 -5.75 5.71 -7.76
CA LEU A 32 -4.57 5.04 -7.26
C LEU A 32 -4.18 3.87 -8.15
N ASN A 33 -5.15 3.10 -8.65
CA ASN A 33 -4.85 1.98 -9.55
C ASN A 33 -4.15 2.45 -10.82
N VAL A 34 -4.62 3.55 -11.41
CA VAL A 34 -3.99 4.14 -12.59
C VAL A 34 -2.57 4.62 -12.27
N ALA A 35 -2.40 5.26 -11.11
CA ALA A 35 -1.08 5.74 -10.70
C ALA A 35 -0.09 4.60 -10.50
N ILE A 36 -0.53 3.50 -9.89
CA ILE A 36 0.34 2.32 -9.70
C ILE A 36 0.83 1.83 -11.05
N ARG A 37 -0.03 1.77 -12.05
CA ARG A 37 0.34 1.28 -13.37
C ARG A 37 1.22 2.28 -14.13
N ASP A 38 0.83 3.56 -14.13
CA ASP A 38 1.40 4.54 -15.07
C ASP A 38 2.30 5.59 -14.42
N GLN A 39 2.16 5.84 -13.11
CA GLN A 39 2.91 6.87 -12.39
C GLN A 39 3.30 6.35 -10.99
N PRO A 40 4.16 5.34 -10.93
CA PRO A 40 4.43 4.68 -9.65
C PRO A 40 5.02 5.60 -8.56
N ASP A 41 5.76 6.64 -8.91
CA ASP A 41 6.25 7.58 -7.89
C ASP A 41 5.08 8.34 -7.26
N ALA A 42 4.09 8.74 -8.05
CA ALA A 42 2.89 9.39 -7.52
C ALA A 42 2.09 8.40 -6.67
N ALA A 43 2.00 7.15 -7.10
CA ALA A 43 1.32 6.11 -6.33
C ALA A 43 1.98 5.91 -4.98
N TRP A 44 3.31 5.91 -4.95
CA TRP A 44 4.05 5.79 -3.69
C TRP A 44 3.68 6.89 -2.71
N ASP A 45 3.65 8.14 -3.18
CA ASP A 45 3.27 9.27 -2.34
C ASP A 45 1.84 9.13 -1.81
N LEU A 46 0.90 8.71 -2.66
CA LEU A 46 -0.49 8.51 -2.25
C LEU A 46 -0.60 7.39 -1.21
N ILE A 47 0.13 6.30 -1.39
CA ILE A 47 0.13 5.19 -0.43
C ILE A 47 0.66 5.66 0.93
N LEU A 48 1.71 6.47 0.95
CA LEU A 48 2.25 7.00 2.21
C LEU A 48 1.24 7.89 2.92
N ILE A 49 0.47 8.68 2.16
CA ILE A 49 -0.60 9.48 2.73
C ILE A 49 -1.67 8.58 3.36
N LEU A 50 -2.04 7.50 2.70
CA LEU A 50 -3.02 6.56 3.25
C LEU A 50 -2.50 5.91 4.54
N VAL A 51 -1.24 5.52 4.57
CA VAL A 51 -0.65 4.94 5.79
C VAL A 51 -0.76 5.92 6.94
N GLU A 52 -0.43 7.19 6.69
CA GLU A 52 -0.48 8.23 7.71
C GLU A 52 -1.90 8.50 8.19
N ARG A 53 -2.88 8.42 7.30
CA ARG A 53 -4.26 8.82 7.58
C ARG A 53 -5.20 7.66 7.90
N ALA A 54 -4.73 6.43 7.91
CA ALA A 54 -5.58 5.27 8.19
C ALA A 54 -6.24 5.43 9.58
N PRO A 55 -7.59 5.34 9.64
CA PRO A 55 -8.30 5.62 10.90
C PRO A 55 -8.19 4.52 11.95
N HIS A 56 -7.84 3.30 11.54
CA HIS A 56 -7.69 2.17 12.46
C HIS A 56 -6.85 1.08 11.80
N ASP A 57 -6.49 0.05 12.56
CA ASP A 57 -5.59 -1.00 12.09
C ASP A 57 -6.16 -1.79 10.90
N ASP A 58 -7.46 -2.04 10.88
CA ASP A 58 -8.05 -2.74 9.74
C ASP A 58 -7.89 -1.94 8.46
N ALA A 59 -8.12 -0.62 8.53
CA ALA A 59 -7.94 0.25 7.37
C ALA A 59 -6.48 0.26 6.91
N LEU A 60 -5.55 0.24 7.85
CA LEU A 60 -4.13 0.15 7.52
C LEU A 60 -3.83 -1.16 6.78
N GLY A 61 -4.49 -2.24 7.21
CA GLY A 61 -4.39 -3.54 6.52
C GLY A 61 -4.91 -3.49 5.10
N TRP A 62 -5.97 -2.73 4.83
CA TRP A 62 -6.48 -2.58 3.46
C TRP A 62 -5.44 -1.93 2.55
N VAL A 63 -4.72 -0.94 3.08
CA VAL A 63 -3.64 -0.29 2.31
C VAL A 63 -2.53 -1.29 1.99
N GLY A 64 -2.13 -2.09 2.97
CA GLY A 64 -1.08 -3.09 2.79
C GLY A 64 -1.48 -4.19 1.82
N ALA A 65 -2.65 -4.77 2.01
CA ALA A 65 -3.12 -5.90 1.19
C ALA A 65 -3.63 -5.46 -0.18
N GLY A 66 -3.85 -4.18 -0.39
CA GLY A 66 -4.32 -3.63 -1.67
C GLY A 66 -3.22 -2.89 -2.42
N PRO A 67 -3.23 -1.55 -2.38
CA PRO A 67 -2.33 -0.77 -3.23
C PRO A 67 -0.84 -0.98 -2.96
N LEU A 68 -0.42 -1.14 -1.70
CA LEU A 68 1.01 -1.36 -1.43
C LEU A 68 1.46 -2.69 -2.02
N GLU A 69 0.64 -3.74 -1.87
CA GLU A 69 0.93 -5.03 -2.48
C GLU A 69 1.04 -4.90 -4.00
N ASP A 70 0.08 -4.22 -4.63
CA ASP A 70 0.08 -4.05 -6.08
C ASP A 70 1.32 -3.31 -6.55
N LEU A 71 1.71 -2.24 -5.85
CA LEU A 71 2.90 -1.48 -6.23
C LEU A 71 4.16 -2.35 -6.13
N LEU A 72 4.30 -3.11 -5.06
CA LEU A 72 5.48 -3.96 -4.90
C LEU A 72 5.48 -5.15 -5.85
N CYS A 73 4.31 -5.63 -6.27
CA CYS A 73 4.24 -6.68 -7.28
C CYS A 73 4.64 -6.16 -8.66
N GLU A 74 4.20 -4.96 -9.02
CA GLU A 74 4.48 -4.41 -10.35
C GLU A 74 5.82 -3.69 -10.45
N HIS A 75 6.25 -3.04 -9.36
CA HIS A 75 7.44 -2.17 -9.37
C HIS A 75 8.36 -2.43 -8.18
N GLY A 76 8.33 -3.65 -7.63
CA GLY A 76 9.07 -3.99 -6.42
C GLY A 76 10.53 -3.62 -6.41
N PRO A 77 11.31 -3.97 -7.46
CA PRO A 77 12.74 -3.65 -7.46
C PRO A 77 13.05 -2.16 -7.30
N ILE A 78 12.14 -1.30 -7.75
CA ILE A 78 12.32 0.15 -7.64
C ILE A 78 11.99 0.64 -6.22
N PHE A 79 10.96 0.06 -5.58
CA PHE A 79 10.42 0.60 -4.33
C PHE A 79 10.82 -0.16 -3.07
N ILE A 80 11.38 -1.37 -3.19
CA ILE A 80 11.67 -2.16 -1.99
C ILE A 80 12.67 -1.46 -1.06
N GLU A 81 13.67 -0.79 -1.59
CA GLU A 81 14.63 -0.08 -0.75
C GLU A 81 13.97 1.07 -0.01
N ARG A 82 13.08 1.82 -0.68
CA ARG A 82 12.33 2.90 -0.03
C ARG A 82 11.46 2.34 1.11
N ALA A 83 10.83 1.19 0.87
CA ALA A 83 10.00 0.55 1.88
C ALA A 83 10.83 0.10 3.08
N GLU A 84 12.02 -0.45 2.83
CA GLU A 84 12.93 -0.87 3.91
C GLU A 84 13.34 0.31 4.78
N VAL A 85 13.67 1.44 4.15
CA VAL A 85 14.11 2.64 4.88
C VAL A 85 13.00 3.15 5.80
N ILE A 86 11.78 3.24 5.27
CA ILE A 86 10.66 3.74 6.08
C ILE A 86 10.30 2.75 7.19
N ALA A 87 10.25 1.46 6.87
CA ALA A 87 9.90 0.43 7.85
C ALA A 87 10.87 0.40 9.03
N ASN A 88 12.13 0.76 8.78
CA ASN A 88 13.14 0.75 9.83
C ASN A 88 12.86 1.78 10.93
N GLY A 89 12.20 2.89 10.60
CA GLY A 89 11.94 3.97 11.55
C GLY A 89 10.48 4.29 11.81
N ASP A 90 9.56 3.61 11.14
CA ASP A 90 8.13 3.93 11.22
C ASP A 90 7.34 2.65 11.49
N GLU A 91 6.90 2.51 12.74
CA GLU A 91 6.14 1.33 13.16
C GLU A 91 4.82 1.19 12.40
N ARG A 92 4.15 2.30 12.12
CA ARG A 92 2.88 2.28 11.41
C ARG A 92 3.06 1.77 9.98
N PHE A 93 4.10 2.23 9.28
CA PHE A 93 4.40 1.72 7.95
C PHE A 93 4.79 0.24 8.00
N ARG A 94 5.60 -0.14 8.99
CA ARG A 94 6.00 -1.53 9.16
C ARG A 94 4.78 -2.44 9.37
N LYS A 95 3.80 -1.98 10.16
CA LYS A 95 2.57 -2.71 10.37
C LYS A 95 1.78 -2.86 9.05
N CYS A 96 1.71 -1.80 8.27
CA CYS A 96 1.08 -1.84 6.96
C CYS A 96 1.78 -2.84 6.04
N LEU A 97 3.11 -2.77 6.00
CA LEU A 97 3.91 -3.65 5.14
C LEU A 97 3.74 -5.12 5.54
N SER A 98 3.51 -5.40 6.83
CA SER A 98 3.29 -6.77 7.30
C SER A 98 1.99 -7.38 6.78
N ARG A 99 1.09 -6.58 6.22
CA ARG A 99 -0.17 -7.05 5.65
C ARG A 99 -0.08 -7.33 4.15
N VAL A 100 1.09 -7.07 3.54
CA VAL A 100 1.32 -7.36 2.12
C VAL A 100 1.52 -8.87 1.95
N TRP A 101 0.89 -9.43 0.93
CA TRP A 101 1.02 -10.87 0.62
C TRP A 101 1.90 -11.11 -0.61
N GLY A 102 1.36 -11.21 -1.76
CA GLY A 102 2.07 -11.17 -3.04
C GLY A 102 3.16 -12.20 -3.30
N SER A 103 3.24 -13.29 -2.52
CA SER A 103 4.35 -14.25 -2.64
C SER A 103 4.44 -14.88 -4.04
N ASN A 104 3.31 -15.05 -4.74
CA ASN A 104 3.28 -15.65 -6.06
C ASN A 104 3.32 -14.62 -7.19
N ARG A 105 3.24 -13.33 -6.86
CA ARG A 105 3.19 -12.24 -7.84
C ARG A 105 4.43 -11.36 -7.80
N MET A 106 5.13 -11.36 -6.68
CA MET A 106 6.26 -10.48 -6.43
C MET A 106 7.57 -11.18 -6.78
N GLU A 107 8.55 -10.42 -7.27
CA GLU A 107 9.88 -10.98 -7.50
C GLU A 107 10.40 -11.59 -6.19
N PRO A 108 10.97 -12.80 -6.22
CA PRO A 108 11.38 -13.50 -4.99
C PRO A 108 12.32 -12.69 -4.08
N GLY A 109 13.29 -11.98 -4.65
CA GLY A 109 14.20 -11.15 -3.87
C GLY A 109 13.49 -9.99 -3.18
N VAL A 110 12.52 -9.39 -3.85
CA VAL A 110 11.71 -8.31 -3.28
C VAL A 110 10.86 -8.85 -2.14
N TYR A 111 10.21 -9.98 -2.35
CA TYR A 111 9.37 -10.59 -1.33
C TYR A 111 10.18 -10.91 -0.07
N GLU A 112 11.36 -11.50 -0.25
CA GLU A 112 12.22 -11.83 0.87
C GLU A 112 12.63 -10.60 1.67
N ARG A 113 13.02 -9.53 0.98
CA ARG A 113 13.41 -8.27 1.63
C ARG A 113 12.24 -7.65 2.38
N MET A 114 11.05 -7.70 1.80
CA MET A 114 9.84 -7.21 2.43
C MET A 114 9.56 -7.98 3.72
N CYS A 115 9.66 -9.30 3.69
CA CYS A 115 9.43 -10.11 4.88
C CYS A 115 10.43 -9.83 5.98
N GLN A 116 11.68 -9.52 5.63
CA GLN A 116 12.69 -9.16 6.61
C GLN A 116 12.43 -7.78 7.21
N ALA A 117 11.96 -6.84 6.39
CA ALA A 117 11.68 -5.49 6.85
C ALA A 117 10.44 -5.42 7.74
N ALA A 118 9.47 -6.29 7.52
CA ALA A 118 8.21 -6.30 8.25
C ALA A 118 7.79 -7.74 8.54
N PRO A 119 8.42 -8.39 9.52
CA PRO A 119 8.04 -9.75 9.90
C PRO A 119 6.60 -9.79 10.38
N GLY A 120 5.89 -10.86 10.05
CA GLY A 120 4.51 -11.01 10.47
C GLY A 120 3.95 -12.35 10.02
N PRO A 121 2.69 -12.61 10.32
CA PRO A 121 2.07 -13.91 10.06
C PRO A 121 1.59 -14.11 8.62
N ARG A 122 2.12 -13.35 7.66
CA ARG A 122 1.60 -13.38 6.29
C ARG A 122 1.67 -14.76 5.65
N GLY A 123 2.64 -15.57 6.04
CA GLY A 123 2.78 -16.91 5.51
C GLY A 123 1.72 -17.89 6.01
N GLU A 124 0.94 -17.49 7.01
CA GLU A 124 -0.08 -18.35 7.61
C GLU A 124 -1.46 -18.14 7.04
N ARG A 125 -1.65 -17.11 6.23
CA ARG A 125 -2.96 -16.83 5.68
C ARG A 125 -3.30 -17.84 4.59
N PRO A 126 -4.49 -18.42 4.65
CA PRO A 126 -4.90 -19.40 3.65
C PRO A 126 -5.08 -18.84 2.25
#